data_76e24e3f0c4c5a2868739b702b7f0472
#
_entry.id   76e24e3f0c4c5a2868739b702b7f0472
#
_cell.length_a   1.000
_cell.length_b   1.000
_cell.length_c   1.000
_cell.angle_alpha   90.00
_cell.angle_beta   90.00
_cell.angle_gamma   90.00
#
_symmetry.space_group_name_H-M   'P 1'
#
loop_
_entity.id
_entity.type
_entity.pdbx_description
1 polymer ?
#
loop_
_entity_poly.entity_id
_entity_poly.type
_entity_poly.pdbx_seq_one_letter_code
_entity_poly.pdbx_strand_id
1 'polypeptide(L)'
;MSSIKLRAVLALSGLVLACAAQAQQKEAATPKKAAAPVKKAASAPKDAVTADFDKFREVMEDASPAELFEAKGEELWKTKRGPKNASLDQCDLGLGPGVLKGAYVRMPRYFADADQVMDVERRIVYCMVTLQGFKAEDLAKQPFSSESRTPDPVSLVTYVAGQSRGMKIAIPQKHAKEREAYNVGREIFNFRAGAWDFSCASCHGEDGKRIRTQELPNLTSKKDAIRAFQGWPGYRMTGGLMHTLQWRMNDCFRQQRFPEPGYASETIADLLTYMGVNANGQVYKGPGIKR
;
A
#
# COMPACT_ATOMS: atom_id res chain seq x y z
N MET A 1 -41.43 15.59 51.20
CA MET A 1 -42.66 16.31 50.82
C MET A 1 -42.51 16.61 49.34
N SER A 2 -43.22 16.13 48.37
CA SER A 2 -44.56 15.60 48.29
C SER A 2 -44.64 14.65 47.09
N SER A 3 -45.18 13.49 47.27
CA SER A 3 -45.65 12.52 46.28
C SER A 3 -46.90 13.07 45.58
N ILE A 4 -47.07 12.84 44.28
CA ILE A 4 -48.37 12.69 43.60
C ILE A 4 -48.14 11.91 42.31
N LYS A 5 -48.49 10.65 42.30
CA LYS A 5 -49.68 9.88 41.87
C LYS A 5 -49.79 9.71 40.34
N LEU A 6 -49.47 8.57 39.96
CA LEU A 6 -50.09 7.57 39.09
C LEU A 6 -51.59 7.79 38.85
N ARG A 7 -51.99 7.93 37.59
CA ARG A 7 -53.29 7.42 37.09
C ARG A 7 -53.22 7.00 35.64
N ALA A 8 -53.56 5.76 35.46
CA ALA A 8 -53.84 5.06 34.21
C ALA A 8 -55.08 5.64 33.50
N VAL A 9 -55.08 5.65 32.19
CA VAL A 9 -56.32 5.52 31.40
C VAL A 9 -56.07 4.41 30.34
N LEU A 10 -56.76 3.31 30.60
CA LEU A 10 -57.05 2.25 29.64
C LEU A 10 -58.17 2.70 28.74
N ALA A 11 -58.20 2.10 27.58
CA ALA A 11 -59.30 1.86 26.64
C ALA A 11 -59.40 2.82 25.45
N LEU A 12 -59.00 2.29 24.30
CA LEU A 12 -59.97 2.10 23.19
C LEU A 12 -59.45 0.99 22.27
N SER A 13 -60.00 -0.18 22.55
CA SER A 13 -60.00 -1.29 21.64
C SER A 13 -60.92 -1.01 20.45
N GLY A 14 -60.59 -1.47 19.29
CA GLY A 14 -61.65 -1.75 18.34
C GLY A 14 -61.37 -1.39 16.88
N LEU A 15 -61.28 -2.41 16.11
CA LEU A 15 -61.65 -2.45 14.70
C LEU A 15 -60.75 -1.74 13.67
N VAL A 16 -59.81 -2.43 13.09
CA VAL A 16 -59.76 -2.63 11.64
C VAL A 16 -59.08 -4.00 11.37
N LEU A 17 -59.84 -5.06 11.47
CA LEU A 17 -59.60 -6.30 10.74
C LEU A 17 -60.54 -6.30 9.56
N ALA A 18 -60.02 -6.11 8.37
CA ALA A 18 -60.54 -6.61 7.09
C ALA A 18 -59.94 -5.80 5.95
N CYS A 19 -59.01 -6.38 5.26
CA CYS A 19 -58.70 -6.26 3.83
C CYS A 19 -57.24 -6.57 3.56
N ALA A 20 -56.86 -7.81 3.71
CA ALA A 20 -55.65 -8.31 3.07
C ALA A 20 -55.80 -9.80 2.72
N ALA A 21 -56.76 -10.06 1.86
CA ALA A 21 -56.82 -11.33 1.13
C ALA A 21 -56.89 -10.99 -0.36
N GLN A 22 -56.06 -11.68 -1.13
CA GLN A 22 -56.01 -11.69 -2.57
C GLN A 22 -55.05 -10.74 -3.26
N ALA A 23 -53.80 -11.23 -3.42
CA ALA A 23 -53.07 -11.22 -4.69
C ALA A 23 -51.89 -12.19 -4.61
N GLN A 24 -52.15 -13.48 -4.48
CA GLN A 24 -51.19 -14.49 -4.91
C GLN A 24 -51.31 -14.62 -6.43
N GLN A 25 -50.63 -13.76 -7.15
CA GLN A 25 -50.33 -14.02 -8.56
C GLN A 25 -49.24 -15.10 -8.60
N LYS A 26 -49.59 -16.27 -9.10
CA LYS A 26 -48.68 -17.30 -9.56
C LYS A 26 -47.77 -16.69 -10.63
N GLU A 27 -46.56 -16.33 -10.27
CA GLU A 27 -45.50 -16.12 -11.25
C GLU A 27 -45.15 -17.48 -11.86
N ALA A 28 -45.48 -17.64 -13.12
CA ALA A 28 -45.13 -18.78 -13.93
C ALA A 28 -43.57 -18.80 -14.03
N ALA A 29 -42.97 -19.86 -13.53
CA ALA A 29 -41.54 -20.11 -13.63
C ALA A 29 -41.14 -20.22 -15.11
N THR A 30 -40.48 -19.19 -15.62
CA THR A 30 -39.76 -19.26 -16.89
C THR A 30 -38.57 -20.20 -16.72
N PRO A 31 -38.37 -21.18 -17.60
CA PRO A 31 -37.26 -22.11 -17.47
C PRO A 31 -35.95 -21.33 -17.61
N LYS A 32 -35.12 -21.33 -16.56
CA LYS A 32 -33.74 -20.82 -16.61
C LYS A 32 -32.98 -21.61 -17.67
N LYS A 33 -32.74 -20.98 -18.82
CA LYS A 33 -31.83 -21.49 -19.83
C LYS A 33 -30.46 -21.61 -19.19
N ALA A 34 -29.95 -22.82 -19.06
CA ALA A 34 -28.62 -23.09 -18.52
C ALA A 34 -27.60 -22.26 -19.31
N ALA A 35 -26.87 -21.37 -18.63
CA ALA A 35 -25.79 -20.61 -19.24
C ALA A 35 -24.73 -21.61 -19.71
N ALA A 36 -24.38 -21.55 -20.98
CA ALA A 36 -23.29 -22.32 -21.53
C ALA A 36 -21.99 -21.95 -20.80
N PRO A 37 -21.05 -22.88 -20.58
CA PRO A 37 -19.81 -22.60 -19.90
C PRO A 37 -19.05 -21.50 -20.66
N VAL A 38 -18.82 -20.38 -19.98
CA VAL A 38 -17.98 -19.29 -20.52
C VAL A 38 -16.60 -19.86 -20.74
N LYS A 39 -16.23 -20.11 -21.99
CA LYS A 39 -14.87 -20.45 -22.35
C LYS A 39 -13.97 -19.33 -21.83
N LYS A 40 -13.02 -19.69 -20.94
CA LYS A 40 -11.97 -18.81 -20.46
C LYS A 40 -11.34 -18.13 -21.69
N ALA A 41 -11.60 -16.84 -21.88
CA ALA A 41 -11.02 -16.10 -22.99
C ALA A 41 -9.51 -16.18 -22.84
N ALA A 42 -8.84 -16.70 -23.83
CA ALA A 42 -7.39 -16.58 -23.95
C ALA A 42 -7.05 -15.10 -23.86
N SER A 43 -6.03 -14.72 -23.07
CA SER A 43 -5.58 -13.34 -22.97
C SER A 43 -5.38 -12.81 -24.38
N ALA A 44 -6.11 -11.74 -24.71
CA ALA A 44 -5.91 -11.09 -26.01
C ALA A 44 -4.44 -10.74 -26.18
N PRO A 45 -3.85 -10.91 -27.37
CA PRO A 45 -2.50 -10.47 -27.61
C PRO A 45 -2.38 -8.99 -27.25
N LYS A 46 -1.27 -8.61 -26.59
CA LYS A 46 -1.00 -7.20 -26.29
C LYS A 46 -1.15 -6.43 -27.60
N ASP A 47 -2.01 -5.43 -27.62
CA ASP A 47 -2.15 -4.60 -28.80
C ASP A 47 -0.82 -3.87 -29.08
N ALA A 48 -0.63 -3.41 -30.31
CA ALA A 48 0.60 -2.74 -30.74
C ALA A 48 0.91 -1.51 -29.88
N VAL A 49 -0.12 -0.80 -29.41
CA VAL A 49 0.00 0.36 -28.53
C VAL A 49 0.57 -0.01 -27.17
N THR A 50 0.13 -1.11 -26.58
CA THR A 50 0.68 -1.62 -25.31
C THR A 50 2.13 -2.03 -25.46
N ALA A 51 2.49 -2.66 -26.58
CA ALA A 51 3.89 -3.05 -26.89
C ALA A 51 4.79 -1.83 -27.08
N ASP A 52 4.31 -0.78 -27.73
CA ASP A 52 5.07 0.47 -27.91
C ASP A 52 5.26 1.22 -26.59
N PHE A 53 4.26 1.22 -25.70
CA PHE A 53 4.41 1.76 -24.34
C PHE A 53 5.43 0.95 -23.51
N ASP A 54 5.46 -0.36 -23.64
CA ASP A 54 6.44 -1.21 -22.96
C ASP A 54 7.87 -0.90 -23.46
N LYS A 55 8.08 -0.74 -24.78
CA LYS A 55 9.36 -0.33 -25.36
C LYS A 55 9.79 1.08 -24.93
N PHE A 56 8.86 2.03 -24.95
CA PHE A 56 9.13 3.39 -24.47
C PHE A 56 9.56 3.39 -23.00
N ARG A 57 8.93 2.55 -22.18
CA ARG A 57 9.28 2.41 -20.76
C ARG A 57 10.69 1.80 -20.60
N GLU A 58 11.03 0.81 -21.40
CA GLU A 58 12.34 0.16 -21.41
C GLU A 58 13.46 1.17 -21.74
N VAL A 59 13.27 1.97 -22.79
CA VAL A 59 14.21 3.06 -23.16
C VAL A 59 14.32 4.12 -22.07
N MET A 60 13.22 4.45 -21.39
CA MET A 60 13.22 5.43 -20.29
C MET A 60 13.81 4.86 -18.99
N GLU A 61 13.79 3.54 -18.81
CA GLU A 61 14.45 2.88 -17.67
C GLU A 61 15.98 2.97 -17.76
N ASP A 62 16.54 2.94 -18.95
CA ASP A 62 18.00 3.10 -19.20
C ASP A 62 18.52 4.53 -18.94
N ALA A 63 17.62 5.53 -18.93
CA ALA A 63 17.94 6.92 -18.60
C ALA A 63 16.97 7.45 -17.52
N SER A 64 16.76 6.67 -16.48
CA SER A 64 15.73 6.92 -15.49
C SER A 64 16.04 8.18 -14.67
N PRO A 65 15.11 9.17 -14.59
CA PRO A 65 15.28 10.29 -13.69
C PRO A 65 15.40 9.89 -12.21
N ALA A 66 15.08 8.63 -11.84
CA ALA A 66 15.27 8.09 -10.51
C ALA A 66 16.74 8.13 -10.07
N GLU A 67 17.71 8.05 -11.01
CA GLU A 67 19.13 8.13 -10.70
C GLU A 67 19.54 9.47 -10.05
N LEU A 68 18.90 10.57 -10.44
CA LEU A 68 19.13 11.87 -9.81
C LEU A 68 18.71 11.86 -8.33
N PHE A 69 17.65 11.15 -8.01
CA PHE A 69 17.15 11.03 -6.64
C PHE A 69 17.95 9.98 -5.84
N GLU A 70 18.49 8.96 -6.49
CA GLU A 70 19.47 8.03 -5.88
C GLU A 70 20.73 8.80 -5.49
N ALA A 71 21.30 9.60 -6.39
CA ALA A 71 22.49 10.43 -6.11
C ALA A 71 22.23 11.44 -4.99
N LYS A 72 21.09 12.13 -5.01
CA LYS A 72 20.69 13.02 -3.93
C LYS A 72 20.52 12.26 -2.60
N GLY A 73 19.92 11.09 -2.63
CA GLY A 73 19.74 10.24 -1.45
C GLY A 73 21.08 9.78 -0.87
N GLU A 74 22.07 9.47 -1.71
CA GLU A 74 23.43 9.15 -1.32
C GLU A 74 24.12 10.33 -0.61
N GLU A 75 24.02 11.53 -1.20
CA GLU A 75 24.52 12.76 -0.58
C GLU A 75 23.89 12.98 0.80
N LEU A 76 22.55 12.90 0.90
CA LEU A 76 21.83 13.07 2.17
C LEU A 76 22.18 12.01 3.21
N TRP A 77 22.48 10.79 2.79
CA TRP A 77 22.89 9.69 3.68
C TRP A 77 24.23 9.98 4.35
N LYS A 78 25.19 10.47 3.59
CA LYS A 78 26.57 10.75 4.02
C LYS A 78 26.72 12.09 4.73
N THR A 79 25.84 13.04 4.44
CA THR A 79 25.94 14.40 4.98
C THR A 79 25.50 14.45 6.45
N LYS A 80 26.31 15.10 7.27
CA LYS A 80 25.95 15.40 8.66
C LYS A 80 24.84 16.43 8.72
N ARG A 81 23.73 16.09 9.37
CA ARG A 81 22.51 16.89 9.40
C ARG A 81 21.83 16.85 10.76
N GLY A 82 20.83 17.71 10.91
CA GLY A 82 20.00 17.79 12.10
C GLY A 82 20.72 18.36 13.31
N PRO A 83 20.00 18.51 14.45
CA PRO A 83 20.55 19.08 15.69
C PRO A 83 21.78 18.36 16.24
N LYS A 84 21.90 17.04 16.00
CA LYS A 84 23.04 16.22 16.45
C LYS A 84 24.21 16.25 15.47
N ASN A 85 24.12 16.97 14.34
CA ASN A 85 25.14 17.06 13.31
C ASN A 85 25.73 15.68 12.93
N ALA A 86 24.88 14.69 12.67
CA ALA A 86 25.24 13.31 12.36
C ALA A 86 24.79 12.89 10.96
N SER A 87 25.57 11.99 10.33
CA SER A 87 25.15 11.31 9.11
C SER A 87 24.26 10.11 9.42
N LEU A 88 23.74 9.43 8.37
CA LEU A 88 22.99 8.20 8.51
C LEU A 88 23.86 6.94 8.39
N ASP A 89 25.18 7.05 8.32
CA ASP A 89 26.11 5.93 8.16
C ASP A 89 26.01 4.87 9.28
N GLN A 90 25.47 5.26 10.44
CA GLN A 90 25.23 4.35 11.57
C GLN A 90 23.79 3.82 11.61
N CYS A 91 22.95 4.19 10.64
CA CYS A 91 21.58 3.67 10.56
C CYS A 91 21.59 2.18 10.21
N ASP A 92 21.10 1.35 11.11
CA ASP A 92 20.92 -0.08 10.86
C ASP A 92 19.56 -0.33 10.20
N LEU A 93 19.59 -0.76 8.95
CA LEU A 93 18.42 -1.18 8.19
C LEU A 93 18.12 -2.69 8.35
N GLY A 94 18.61 -3.28 9.44
CA GLY A 94 18.38 -4.68 9.81
C GLY A 94 19.42 -5.65 9.24
N LEU A 95 20.49 -5.15 8.66
CA LEU A 95 21.63 -5.93 8.14
C LEU A 95 22.94 -5.54 8.80
N GLY A 96 22.87 -4.67 9.81
CA GLY A 96 24.00 -4.03 10.49
C GLY A 96 24.12 -2.55 10.13
N PRO A 97 24.79 -1.74 10.98
CA PRO A 97 24.95 -0.31 10.77
C PRO A 97 25.56 0.01 9.41
N GLY A 98 24.92 0.90 8.64
CA GLY A 98 25.39 1.36 7.34
C GLY A 98 25.29 0.35 6.19
N VAL A 99 24.79 -0.87 6.42
CA VAL A 99 24.65 -1.87 5.37
C VAL A 99 23.36 -1.61 4.58
N LEU A 100 23.51 -1.12 3.34
CA LEU A 100 22.38 -0.77 2.47
C LEU A 100 22.04 -1.87 1.47
N LYS A 101 23.06 -2.60 0.98
CA LYS A 101 22.88 -3.60 -0.06
C LYS A 101 21.91 -4.69 0.36
N GLY A 102 20.75 -4.76 -0.33
CA GLY A 102 19.72 -5.74 -0.05
C GLY A 102 18.80 -5.42 1.13
N ALA A 103 18.92 -4.24 1.75
CA ALA A 103 18.07 -3.85 2.87
C ALA A 103 16.61 -3.67 2.43
N TYR A 104 16.37 -2.96 1.32
CA TYR A 104 15.01 -2.70 0.83
C TYR A 104 14.19 -3.98 0.58
N VAL A 105 14.79 -4.99 -0.04
CA VAL A 105 14.12 -6.24 -0.38
C VAL A 105 13.91 -7.19 0.82
N ARG A 106 14.41 -6.81 2.01
CA ARG A 106 14.23 -7.52 3.28
C ARG A 106 13.43 -6.75 4.30
N MET A 107 12.78 -5.68 3.88
CA MET A 107 11.86 -4.89 4.71
C MET A 107 10.46 -4.88 4.10
N PRO A 108 9.40 -4.85 4.93
CA PRO A 108 9.41 -4.66 6.40
C PRO A 108 9.99 -5.84 7.20
N ARG A 109 10.52 -5.52 8.38
CA ARG A 109 11.04 -6.50 9.33
C ARG A 109 10.99 -5.98 10.77
N TYR A 110 11.17 -6.88 11.74
CA TYR A 110 11.27 -6.53 13.14
C TYR A 110 12.63 -5.87 13.47
N PHE A 111 12.58 -4.83 14.30
CA PHE A 111 13.72 -4.12 14.86
C PHE A 111 13.65 -4.13 16.38
N ALA A 112 14.62 -4.77 17.03
CA ALA A 112 14.65 -4.94 18.49
C ALA A 112 14.88 -3.61 19.24
N ASP A 113 15.60 -2.66 18.66
CA ASP A 113 15.88 -1.34 19.24
C ASP A 113 14.65 -0.42 19.32
N ALA A 114 13.62 -0.73 18.53
CA ALA A 114 12.34 -0.02 18.54
C ALA A 114 11.16 -0.91 18.97
N ASP A 115 11.41 -2.21 19.14
CA ASP A 115 10.40 -3.24 19.41
C ASP A 115 9.22 -3.24 18.44
N GLN A 116 9.47 -2.93 17.15
CA GLN A 116 8.44 -2.75 16.12
C GLN A 116 8.86 -3.37 14.79
N VAL A 117 7.85 -3.72 13.98
CA VAL A 117 8.04 -4.00 12.56
C VAL A 117 8.04 -2.68 11.80
N MET A 118 9.07 -2.46 11.00
CA MET A 118 9.22 -1.24 10.21
C MET A 118 9.54 -1.57 8.76
N ASP A 119 8.95 -0.80 7.85
CA ASP A 119 9.41 -0.70 6.47
C ASP A 119 10.60 0.27 6.37
N VAL A 120 11.14 0.43 5.16
CA VAL A 120 12.32 1.28 4.96
C VAL A 120 12.04 2.75 5.25
N GLU A 121 10.86 3.24 4.88
CA GLU A 121 10.44 4.61 5.09
C GLU A 121 10.38 4.94 6.60
N ARG A 122 9.71 4.08 7.35
CA ARG A 122 9.59 4.23 8.81
C ARG A 122 10.93 4.12 9.50
N ARG A 123 11.79 3.19 9.06
CA ARG A 123 13.14 3.01 9.63
C ARG A 123 14.05 4.19 9.35
N ILE A 124 14.00 4.77 8.15
CA ILE A 124 14.75 6.00 7.84
C ILE A 124 14.30 7.16 8.73
N VAL A 125 13.00 7.37 8.90
CA VAL A 125 12.48 8.40 9.83
C VAL A 125 12.97 8.14 11.24
N TYR A 126 12.93 6.90 11.72
CA TYR A 126 13.46 6.51 13.03
C TYR A 126 14.96 6.86 13.17
N CYS A 127 15.78 6.56 12.17
CA CYS A 127 17.19 6.93 12.16
C CYS A 127 17.40 8.46 12.12
N MET A 128 16.60 9.20 11.36
CA MET A 128 16.67 10.66 11.34
C MET A 128 16.36 11.27 12.71
N VAL A 129 15.43 10.69 13.45
CA VAL A 129 15.10 11.12 14.83
C VAL A 129 16.22 10.73 15.80
N THR A 130 16.64 9.48 15.78
CA THR A 130 17.55 8.93 16.79
C THR A 130 18.99 9.37 16.58
N LEU A 131 19.49 9.36 15.34
CA LEU A 131 20.88 9.69 15.01
C LEU A 131 21.05 11.19 14.74
N GLN A 132 20.18 11.80 13.97
CA GLN A 132 20.31 13.19 13.55
C GLN A 132 19.59 14.18 14.48
N GLY A 133 18.66 13.71 15.32
CA GLY A 133 17.95 14.54 16.30
C GLY A 133 16.81 15.37 15.70
N PHE A 134 16.29 15.02 14.52
CA PHE A 134 15.10 15.64 13.99
C PHE A 134 13.89 15.32 14.88
N LYS A 135 12.90 16.19 14.89
CA LYS A 135 11.66 15.95 15.61
C LYS A 135 10.75 15.04 14.78
N ALA A 136 10.18 14.02 15.43
CA ALA A 136 9.30 13.06 14.76
C ALA A 136 8.07 13.75 14.14
N GLU A 137 7.49 14.73 14.84
CA GLU A 137 6.34 15.49 14.35
C GLU A 137 6.63 16.29 13.07
N ASP A 138 7.85 16.79 12.89
CA ASP A 138 8.24 17.53 11.70
C ASP A 138 8.43 16.60 10.50
N LEU A 139 8.88 15.37 10.75
CA LEU A 139 9.07 14.33 9.74
C LEU A 139 7.75 13.60 9.40
N ALA A 140 6.85 13.45 10.38
CA ALA A 140 5.61 12.68 10.22
C ALA A 140 4.49 13.45 9.50
N LYS A 141 4.54 14.78 9.43
CA LYS A 141 3.45 15.59 8.84
C LYS A 141 3.19 15.29 7.37
N GLN A 142 4.20 15.10 6.57
CA GLN A 142 4.13 14.62 5.18
C GLN A 142 5.52 14.20 4.69
N PRO A 143 6.17 13.19 5.29
CA PRO A 143 7.57 12.90 5.01
C PRO A 143 7.80 12.34 3.61
N PHE A 144 6.75 11.83 2.97
CA PHE A 144 6.80 11.13 1.69
C PHE A 144 5.90 11.76 0.62
N SER A 145 5.34 12.95 0.87
CA SER A 145 4.50 13.67 -0.07
C SER A 145 4.82 15.16 -0.11
N SER A 146 4.89 15.68 -1.33
CA SER A 146 4.96 17.12 -1.62
C SER A 146 4.42 17.32 -3.03
N GLU A 147 3.77 18.44 -3.28
CA GLU A 147 3.28 18.81 -4.61
C GLU A 147 4.34 19.57 -5.44
N SER A 148 5.36 20.13 -4.79
CA SER A 148 6.33 21.03 -5.44
C SER A 148 7.75 20.48 -5.52
N ARG A 149 8.10 19.49 -4.67
CA ARG A 149 9.42 18.89 -4.62
C ARG A 149 9.41 17.50 -4.04
N THR A 150 10.39 16.69 -4.40
CA THR A 150 10.62 15.39 -3.73
C THR A 150 11.22 15.65 -2.33
N PRO A 151 10.55 15.21 -1.25
CA PRO A 151 11.08 15.32 0.12
C PRO A 151 12.37 14.52 0.31
N ASP A 152 13.23 14.98 1.24
CA ASP A 152 14.50 14.31 1.55
C ASP A 152 14.35 12.82 1.93
N PRO A 153 13.36 12.42 2.77
CA PRO A 153 13.15 11.00 3.07
C PRO A 153 12.88 10.15 1.82
N VAL A 154 12.19 10.69 0.81
CA VAL A 154 11.93 9.98 -0.46
C VAL A 154 13.23 9.74 -1.23
N SER A 155 14.13 10.73 -1.29
CA SER A 155 15.43 10.56 -1.93
C SER A 155 16.28 9.52 -1.18
N LEU A 156 16.28 9.53 0.16
CA LEU A 156 16.95 8.54 0.99
C LEU A 156 16.41 7.11 0.73
N VAL A 157 15.08 6.95 0.69
CA VAL A 157 14.45 5.67 0.35
C VAL A 157 14.83 5.22 -1.05
N THR A 158 14.88 6.15 -2.01
CA THR A 158 15.25 5.86 -3.39
C THR A 158 16.68 5.33 -3.49
N TYR A 159 17.61 5.95 -2.79
CA TYR A 159 18.99 5.49 -2.69
C TYR A 159 19.10 4.07 -2.10
N VAL A 160 18.47 3.83 -0.94
CA VAL A 160 18.45 2.51 -0.29
C VAL A 160 17.83 1.45 -1.19
N ALA A 161 16.76 1.79 -1.90
CA ALA A 161 16.08 0.88 -2.81
C ALA A 161 16.96 0.53 -4.03
N GLY A 162 17.69 1.51 -4.58
CA GLY A 162 18.65 1.31 -5.67
C GLY A 162 19.72 0.26 -5.32
N GLN A 163 20.18 0.24 -4.05
CA GLN A 163 21.15 -0.76 -3.56
C GLN A 163 20.59 -2.20 -3.50
N SER A 164 19.31 -2.38 -3.77
CA SER A 164 18.65 -3.70 -3.82
C SER A 164 18.24 -4.14 -5.22
N ARG A 165 18.53 -3.35 -6.26
CA ARG A 165 18.18 -3.66 -7.65
C ARG A 165 18.74 -5.02 -8.08
N GLY A 166 17.92 -5.84 -8.73
CA GLY A 166 18.27 -7.18 -9.17
C GLY A 166 18.21 -8.27 -8.08
N MET A 167 17.95 -7.91 -6.83
CA MET A 167 17.86 -8.86 -5.71
C MET A 167 16.44 -9.41 -5.55
N LYS A 168 16.34 -10.58 -4.94
CA LYS A 168 15.03 -11.20 -4.65
C LYS A 168 14.42 -10.60 -3.39
N ILE A 169 13.12 -10.32 -3.44
CA ILE A 169 12.32 -9.98 -2.25
C ILE A 169 12.41 -11.15 -1.26
N ALA A 170 12.70 -10.85 0.00
CA ALA A 170 12.91 -11.83 1.06
C ALA A 170 12.46 -11.26 2.42
N ILE A 171 11.19 -10.84 2.50
CA ILE A 171 10.59 -10.29 3.72
C ILE A 171 10.54 -11.39 4.78
N PRO A 172 11.16 -11.18 5.95
CA PRO A 172 11.26 -12.22 6.97
C PRO A 172 9.90 -12.44 7.67
N GLN A 173 9.74 -13.68 8.18
CA GLN A 173 8.59 -14.11 8.98
C GLN A 173 9.06 -14.97 10.19
N LYS A 174 10.27 -14.68 10.67
CA LYS A 174 10.87 -15.47 11.78
C LYS A 174 10.41 -14.99 13.13
N HIS A 175 10.32 -13.68 13.33
CA HIS A 175 9.87 -13.10 14.60
C HIS A 175 8.34 -13.14 14.72
N ALA A 176 7.82 -13.25 15.97
CA ALA A 176 6.38 -13.30 16.21
C ALA A 176 5.66 -12.05 15.68
N LYS A 177 6.23 -10.86 15.92
CA LYS A 177 5.69 -9.58 15.43
C LYS A 177 5.69 -9.46 13.90
N GLU A 178 6.60 -10.12 13.18
CA GLU A 178 6.58 -10.16 11.71
C GLU A 178 5.39 -10.96 11.18
N ARG A 179 5.07 -12.09 11.86
CA ARG A 179 3.89 -12.90 11.53
C ARG A 179 2.58 -12.19 11.91
N GLU A 180 2.58 -11.48 13.03
CA GLU A 180 1.47 -10.62 13.44
C GLU A 180 1.22 -9.52 12.42
N ALA A 181 2.26 -8.75 12.05
CA ALA A 181 2.20 -7.73 11.01
C ALA A 181 1.67 -8.28 9.67
N TYR A 182 2.07 -9.49 9.28
CA TYR A 182 1.52 -10.16 8.10
C TYR A 182 0.01 -10.42 8.24
N ASN A 183 -0.43 -10.92 9.39
CA ASN A 183 -1.85 -11.23 9.62
C ASN A 183 -2.70 -9.96 9.67
N VAL A 184 -2.25 -8.94 10.41
CA VAL A 184 -2.92 -7.62 10.46
C VAL A 184 -2.96 -6.99 9.07
N GLY A 185 -1.86 -7.02 8.32
CA GLY A 185 -1.80 -6.52 6.97
C GLY A 185 -2.77 -7.24 6.02
N ARG A 186 -2.96 -8.56 6.20
CA ARG A 186 -3.97 -9.33 5.46
C ARG A 186 -5.40 -8.89 5.82
N GLU A 187 -5.66 -8.63 7.09
CA GLU A 187 -6.96 -8.13 7.54
C GLU A 187 -7.24 -6.74 6.95
N ILE A 188 -6.27 -5.83 7.02
CA ILE A 188 -6.37 -4.49 6.41
C ILE A 188 -6.63 -4.60 4.90
N PHE A 189 -5.92 -5.49 4.20
CA PHE A 189 -6.07 -5.69 2.76
C PHE A 189 -7.48 -6.11 2.37
N ASN A 190 -8.16 -6.90 3.21
CA ASN A 190 -9.51 -7.41 2.97
C ASN A 190 -10.61 -6.57 3.63
N PHE A 191 -10.25 -5.64 4.53
CA PHE A 191 -11.22 -4.82 5.25
C PHE A 191 -11.92 -3.84 4.31
N ARG A 192 -13.25 -3.92 4.28
CA ARG A 192 -14.09 -3.03 3.47
C ARG A 192 -14.39 -1.76 4.25
N ALA A 193 -14.18 -0.62 3.62
CA ALA A 193 -14.32 0.68 4.26
C ALA A 193 -14.63 1.79 3.24
N GLY A 194 -14.84 2.99 3.79
CA GLY A 194 -15.08 4.19 3.01
C GLY A 194 -16.46 4.25 2.37
N ALA A 195 -16.74 5.35 1.67
CA ALA A 195 -18.04 5.62 1.06
C ALA A 195 -18.42 4.63 -0.05
N TRP A 196 -17.45 3.94 -0.63
CA TRP A 196 -17.64 2.97 -1.71
C TRP A 196 -17.75 1.53 -1.21
N ASP A 197 -17.57 1.30 0.10
CA ASP A 197 -17.50 -0.03 0.69
C ASP A 197 -16.53 -0.97 -0.06
N PHE A 198 -15.35 -0.46 -0.40
CA PHE A 198 -14.29 -1.24 -1.05
C PHE A 198 -13.23 -1.69 -0.03
N SER A 199 -12.43 -2.65 -0.46
CA SER A 199 -11.17 -3.06 0.16
C SER A 199 -10.04 -3.03 -0.88
N CYS A 200 -8.79 -3.19 -0.44
CA CYS A 200 -7.69 -3.41 -1.39
C CYS A 200 -7.99 -4.65 -2.26
N ALA A 201 -8.53 -5.71 -1.65
CA ALA A 201 -8.93 -6.94 -2.34
C ALA A 201 -10.01 -6.73 -3.40
N SER A 202 -10.89 -5.73 -3.26
CA SER A 202 -11.93 -5.44 -4.28
C SER A 202 -11.31 -5.16 -5.65
N CYS A 203 -10.11 -4.56 -5.67
CA CYS A 203 -9.36 -4.24 -6.89
C CYS A 203 -8.17 -5.17 -7.13
N HIS A 204 -7.54 -5.69 -6.07
CA HIS A 204 -6.27 -6.39 -6.12
C HIS A 204 -6.31 -7.85 -5.62
N GLY A 205 -7.51 -8.41 -5.41
CA GLY A 205 -7.69 -9.77 -4.88
C GLY A 205 -7.84 -10.85 -5.94
N GLU A 206 -8.02 -10.50 -7.21
CA GLU A 206 -8.28 -11.43 -8.31
C GLU A 206 -7.58 -10.99 -9.59
N ASP A 207 -7.31 -11.97 -10.49
CA ASP A 207 -6.76 -11.69 -11.81
C ASP A 207 -7.79 -10.98 -12.70
N GLY A 208 -7.30 -10.14 -13.63
CA GLY A 208 -8.11 -9.49 -14.65
C GLY A 208 -8.92 -8.28 -14.16
N LYS A 209 -8.79 -7.87 -12.91
CA LYS A 209 -9.39 -6.62 -12.43
C LYS A 209 -8.75 -5.44 -13.15
N ARG A 210 -9.55 -4.42 -13.47
CA ARG A 210 -9.11 -3.25 -14.21
C ARG A 210 -9.68 -1.98 -13.59
N ILE A 211 -8.89 -0.91 -13.67
CA ILE A 211 -9.36 0.44 -13.44
C ILE A 211 -9.09 1.27 -14.70
N ARG A 212 -10.16 1.82 -15.29
CA ARG A 212 -10.09 2.44 -16.61
C ARG A 212 -9.49 1.45 -17.63
N THR A 213 -8.39 1.80 -18.29
CA THR A 213 -7.68 0.95 -19.27
C THR A 213 -6.55 0.13 -18.68
N GLN A 214 -6.28 0.26 -17.36
CA GLN A 214 -5.16 -0.42 -16.72
C GLN A 214 -5.61 -1.70 -16.03
N GLU A 215 -4.90 -2.79 -16.31
CA GLU A 215 -5.03 -4.03 -15.53
C GLU A 215 -4.32 -3.86 -14.19
N LEU A 216 -5.01 -4.24 -13.12
CA LEU A 216 -4.50 -4.17 -11.76
C LEU A 216 -3.80 -5.47 -11.38
N PRO A 217 -2.67 -5.42 -10.67
CA PRO A 217 -2.02 -6.63 -10.21
C PRO A 217 -2.86 -7.35 -9.16
N ASN A 218 -2.91 -8.67 -9.22
CA ASN A 218 -3.43 -9.49 -8.14
C ASN A 218 -2.35 -9.63 -7.06
N LEU A 219 -2.51 -8.91 -5.94
CA LEU A 219 -1.53 -8.85 -4.86
C LEU A 219 -1.60 -10.04 -3.89
N THR A 220 -2.58 -10.94 -4.08
CA THR A 220 -2.67 -12.22 -3.36
C THR A 220 -1.91 -13.33 -4.08
N SER A 221 -1.62 -13.14 -5.36
CA SER A 221 -0.90 -14.10 -6.20
C SER A 221 0.60 -13.86 -6.14
N LYS A 222 1.39 -14.87 -5.76
CA LYS A 222 2.85 -14.79 -5.75
C LYS A 222 3.45 -14.30 -7.07
N LYS A 223 2.87 -14.70 -8.20
CA LYS A 223 3.34 -14.33 -9.53
C LYS A 223 3.16 -12.84 -9.81
N ASP A 224 2.08 -12.25 -9.31
CA ASP A 224 1.68 -10.89 -9.68
C ASP A 224 1.93 -9.86 -8.56
N ALA A 225 2.07 -10.31 -7.30
CA ALA A 225 2.31 -9.44 -6.15
C ALA A 225 3.57 -8.57 -6.30
N ILE A 226 4.60 -9.07 -7.00
CA ILE A 226 5.81 -8.30 -7.28
C ILE A 226 5.54 -6.98 -8.01
N ARG A 227 4.47 -6.88 -8.80
CA ARG A 227 4.09 -5.66 -9.52
C ARG A 227 3.76 -4.50 -8.59
N ALA A 228 3.43 -4.78 -7.32
CA ALA A 228 3.28 -3.76 -6.28
C ALA A 228 4.63 -3.12 -5.90
N PHE A 229 5.71 -3.87 -5.99
CA PHE A 229 7.04 -3.40 -5.60
C PHE A 229 7.89 -2.95 -6.80
N GLN A 230 7.67 -3.56 -7.97
CA GLN A 230 8.41 -3.19 -9.17
C GLN A 230 8.24 -1.72 -9.52
N GLY A 231 9.36 -1.02 -9.65
CA GLY A 231 9.41 0.38 -9.99
C GLY A 231 8.95 1.33 -8.87
N TRP A 232 8.89 0.86 -7.60
CA TRP A 232 8.77 1.72 -6.43
C TRP A 232 10.05 1.62 -5.57
N PRO A 233 10.57 2.75 -5.06
CA PRO A 233 10.17 4.14 -5.35
C PRO A 233 10.07 4.42 -6.83
N GLY A 234 9.14 5.27 -7.25
CA GLY A 234 8.85 5.51 -8.66
C GLY A 234 8.80 6.98 -9.03
N TYR A 235 9.54 7.34 -10.09
CA TYR A 235 9.41 8.66 -10.71
C TYR A 235 8.09 8.71 -11.49
N ARG A 236 7.19 9.60 -11.11
CA ARG A 236 5.92 9.80 -11.80
C ARG A 236 6.07 10.88 -12.86
N MET A 237 5.98 10.48 -14.13
CA MET A 237 6.12 11.42 -15.27
C MET A 237 5.09 12.54 -15.26
N THR A 238 3.86 12.27 -14.81
CA THR A 238 2.78 13.27 -14.77
C THR A 238 3.01 14.39 -13.75
N GLY A 239 3.79 14.11 -12.69
CA GLY A 239 4.09 15.09 -11.63
C GLY A 239 5.54 15.55 -11.60
N GLY A 240 6.44 14.89 -12.36
CA GLY A 240 7.86 15.23 -12.34
C GLY A 240 8.56 14.94 -11.01
N LEU A 241 7.97 14.07 -10.16
CA LEU A 241 8.42 13.84 -8.79
C LEU A 241 8.64 12.35 -8.52
N MET A 242 9.56 12.08 -7.60
CA MET A 242 9.77 10.75 -7.04
C MET A 242 8.80 10.50 -5.90
N HIS A 243 8.20 9.32 -5.87
CA HIS A 243 7.29 8.90 -4.81
C HIS A 243 7.62 7.50 -4.29
N THR A 244 7.31 7.24 -3.03
CA THR A 244 7.49 5.92 -2.39
C THR A 244 6.26 5.04 -2.52
N LEU A 245 6.39 3.78 -2.11
CA LEU A 245 5.25 2.86 -2.05
C LEU A 245 4.25 3.28 -0.96
N GLN A 246 4.69 3.86 0.17
CA GLN A 246 3.79 4.45 1.17
C GLN A 246 2.92 5.56 0.58
N TRP A 247 3.53 6.46 -0.20
CA TRP A 247 2.76 7.48 -0.91
C TRP A 247 1.70 6.84 -1.82
N ARG A 248 2.06 5.78 -2.56
CA ARG A 248 1.10 5.08 -3.43
C ARG A 248 -0.06 4.46 -2.65
N MET A 249 0.21 3.91 -1.46
CA MET A 249 -0.84 3.39 -0.60
C MET A 249 -1.77 4.48 -0.11
N ASN A 250 -1.23 5.57 0.43
CA ASN A 250 -2.02 6.72 0.86
C ASN A 250 -2.85 7.30 -0.28
N ASP A 251 -2.29 7.37 -1.50
CA ASP A 251 -3.04 7.80 -2.70
C ASP A 251 -4.24 6.86 -3.00
N CYS A 252 -4.07 5.54 -2.82
CA CYS A 252 -5.18 4.59 -2.95
C CYS A 252 -6.24 4.80 -1.86
N PHE A 253 -5.85 4.93 -0.60
CA PHE A 253 -6.76 5.20 0.52
C PHE A 253 -7.59 6.45 0.25
N ARG A 254 -6.93 7.56 -0.12
CA ARG A 254 -7.58 8.83 -0.45
C ARG A 254 -8.56 8.70 -1.63
N GLN A 255 -8.14 8.06 -2.73
CA GLN A 255 -8.98 7.91 -3.92
C GLN A 255 -10.20 7.03 -3.67
N GLN A 256 -10.08 6.01 -2.82
CA GLN A 256 -11.17 5.12 -2.47
C GLN A 256 -12.02 5.63 -1.28
N ARG A 257 -11.72 6.83 -0.76
CA ARG A 257 -12.42 7.41 0.38
C ARG A 257 -12.32 6.55 1.64
N PHE A 258 -11.22 5.84 1.80
CA PHE A 258 -10.90 5.15 3.04
C PHE A 258 -10.41 6.15 4.10
N PRO A 259 -10.52 5.80 5.41
CA PRO A 259 -9.75 6.51 6.42
C PRO A 259 -8.27 6.45 6.09
N GLU A 260 -7.63 7.60 5.93
CA GLU A 260 -6.22 7.67 5.54
C GLU A 260 -5.32 7.34 6.74
N PRO A 261 -4.45 6.31 6.64
CA PRO A 261 -3.45 6.07 7.67
C PRO A 261 -2.37 7.15 7.58
N GLY A 262 -1.77 7.49 8.72
CA GLY A 262 -0.62 8.39 8.73
C GLY A 262 0.58 7.77 8.00
N TYR A 263 1.43 8.62 7.41
CA TYR A 263 2.73 8.18 6.89
C TYR A 263 3.59 7.61 8.01
N ALA A 264 4.42 6.64 7.68
CA ALA A 264 5.27 5.91 8.61
C ALA A 264 4.49 5.23 9.76
N SER A 265 3.19 4.97 9.57
CA SER A 265 2.33 4.29 10.53
C SER A 265 2.57 2.77 10.53
N GLU A 266 2.17 2.12 11.62
CA GLU A 266 2.16 0.67 11.74
C GLU A 266 1.22 0.03 10.71
N THR A 267 0.03 0.59 10.53
CA THR A 267 -0.95 0.15 9.51
C THR A 267 -0.35 -0.01 8.12
N ILE A 268 0.47 0.96 7.69
CA ILE A 268 1.15 0.88 6.39
C ILE A 268 2.25 -0.18 6.41
N ALA A 269 3.04 -0.28 7.49
CA ALA A 269 4.10 -1.28 7.61
C ALA A 269 3.51 -2.72 7.58
N ASP A 270 2.37 -2.95 8.22
CA ASP A 270 1.67 -4.24 8.23
C ASP A 270 1.14 -4.59 6.85
N LEU A 271 0.50 -3.64 6.18
CA LEU A 271 0.01 -3.84 4.81
C LEU A 271 1.16 -4.13 3.84
N LEU A 272 2.30 -3.42 3.96
CA LEU A 272 3.51 -3.68 3.19
C LEU A 272 4.12 -5.05 3.53
N THR A 273 4.04 -5.49 4.79
CA THR A 273 4.48 -6.82 5.19
C THR A 273 3.68 -7.91 4.48
N TYR A 274 2.34 -7.81 4.48
CA TYR A 274 1.48 -8.76 3.77
C TYR A 274 1.81 -8.82 2.28
N MET A 275 1.84 -7.67 1.61
CA MET A 275 2.11 -7.60 0.17
C MET A 275 3.52 -8.07 -0.17
N GLY A 276 4.51 -7.72 0.66
CA GLY A 276 5.90 -8.08 0.45
C GLY A 276 6.17 -9.57 0.62
N VAL A 277 5.55 -10.21 1.61
CA VAL A 277 5.63 -11.66 1.81
C VAL A 277 5.01 -12.40 0.63
N ASN A 278 3.89 -11.91 0.08
CA ASN A 278 3.27 -12.49 -1.12
C ASN A 278 4.20 -12.37 -2.36
N ALA A 279 5.08 -11.36 -2.40
CA ALA A 279 6.05 -11.17 -3.47
C ALA A 279 7.40 -11.91 -3.23
N ASN A 280 7.58 -12.61 -2.11
CA ASN A 280 8.84 -13.26 -1.77
C ASN A 280 9.35 -14.20 -2.88
N GLY A 281 10.65 -14.11 -3.16
CA GLY A 281 11.36 -14.87 -4.19
C GLY A 281 11.33 -14.24 -5.59
N GLN A 282 10.56 -13.19 -5.81
CA GLN A 282 10.53 -12.44 -7.06
C GLN A 282 11.67 -11.40 -7.09
N VAL A 283 12.15 -11.06 -8.29
CA VAL A 283 13.24 -10.10 -8.46
C VAL A 283 12.73 -8.67 -8.44
N TYR A 284 13.31 -7.84 -7.58
CA TYR A 284 13.07 -6.40 -7.51
C TYR A 284 13.86 -5.67 -8.60
N LYS A 285 13.21 -4.79 -9.35
CA LYS A 285 13.80 -4.04 -10.47
C LYS A 285 13.87 -2.52 -10.26
N GLY A 286 13.22 -2.01 -9.20
CA GLY A 286 13.20 -0.57 -8.93
C GLY A 286 14.52 -0.05 -8.32
N PRO A 287 14.61 1.28 -8.07
CA PRO A 287 13.66 2.33 -8.41
C PRO A 287 13.36 2.42 -9.90
N GLY A 288 12.16 2.90 -10.25
CA GLY A 288 11.73 2.90 -11.65
C GLY A 288 10.87 4.09 -12.04
N ILE A 289 10.23 3.98 -13.21
CA ILE A 289 9.34 5.00 -13.75
C ILE A 289 7.89 4.52 -13.63
N LYS A 290 7.01 5.44 -13.21
CA LYS A 290 5.56 5.23 -13.13
C LYS A 290 4.82 6.30 -13.93
N ARG A 291 3.67 5.91 -14.42
CA ARG A 291 2.78 6.75 -15.20
C ARG A 291 2.10 7.82 -14.33
#